data_1d0d3ae33e9a00e23fe966b03ade6d0d
#
_entry.id   1d0d3ae33e9a00e23fe966b03ade6d0d
#
_cell.length_a   1.000
_cell.length_b   1.000
_cell.length_c   1.000
_cell.angle_alpha   90.00
_cell.angle_beta   90.00
_cell.angle_gamma   90.00
#
_symmetry.space_group_name_H-M   'P 1'
#
loop_
_entity.id
_entity.type
_entity.pdbx_description
1 polymer ?
#
loop_
_entity_poly.entity_id
_entity_poly.type
_entity_poly.pdbx_seq_one_letter_code
_entity_poly.pdbx_strand_id
1 'polypeptide(L)'
;MTLRNWPQRKAERLMHKVFMDAKADYVEKELDLIYEGKLDTWDYQLMLCLAENDGLCAVPNVNLINNIGMNREDATHTKGPGEEMHAGAYHFPINFRDKVERDIDYDIAVQKDIYYPSAAKKVVKKLKKIFGKA
;
A
#
# COMPACT_ATOMS: atom_id res chain seq x y z
N MET A 1 1.55 -0.24 19.45
CA MET A 1 0.23 -0.60 18.90
C MET A 1 0.03 -2.09 19.11
N THR A 2 -1.10 -2.56 19.63
CA THR A 2 -1.29 -3.99 19.90
C THR A 2 -2.41 -4.51 19.02
N LEU A 3 -2.18 -5.61 18.30
CA LEU A 3 -3.19 -6.30 17.48
C LEU A 3 -4.17 -7.18 18.29
N ARG A 4 -4.40 -6.84 19.58
CA ARG A 4 -5.24 -7.67 20.47
C ARG A 4 -6.64 -7.95 19.92
N ASN A 5 -7.22 -7.00 19.21
CA ASN A 5 -8.58 -7.09 18.67
C ASN A 5 -8.60 -7.63 17.22
N TRP A 6 -7.45 -8.01 16.67
CA TRP A 6 -7.38 -8.43 15.27
C TRP A 6 -8.31 -9.60 14.93
N PRO A 7 -8.39 -10.70 15.70
CA PRO A 7 -9.29 -11.80 15.38
C PRO A 7 -10.77 -11.37 15.28
N GLN A 8 -11.20 -10.45 16.15
CA GLN A 8 -12.56 -9.89 16.09
C GLN A 8 -12.76 -9.04 14.83
N ARG A 9 -11.82 -8.13 14.53
CA ARG A 9 -11.89 -7.25 13.35
C ARG A 9 -11.89 -8.03 12.05
N LYS A 10 -11.13 -9.12 12.00
CA LYS A 10 -11.13 -10.05 10.88
C LYS A 10 -12.50 -10.72 10.72
N ALA A 11 -13.09 -11.23 11.80
CA ALA A 11 -14.42 -11.82 11.79
C ALA A 11 -15.50 -10.82 11.31
N GLU A 12 -15.36 -9.54 11.66
CA GLU A 12 -16.21 -8.44 11.21
C GLU A 12 -15.95 -8.02 9.75
N ARG A 13 -14.95 -8.61 9.08
CA ARG A 13 -14.49 -8.30 7.73
C ARG A 13 -14.15 -6.80 7.57
N LEU A 14 -13.49 -6.20 8.56
CA LEU A 14 -13.21 -4.77 8.58
C LEU A 14 -12.40 -4.33 7.35
N MET A 15 -11.38 -5.09 6.94
CA MET A 15 -10.57 -4.74 5.78
C MET A 15 -11.38 -4.73 4.47
N HIS A 16 -12.35 -5.61 4.32
CA HIS A 16 -13.25 -5.65 3.15
C HIS A 16 -14.28 -4.52 3.11
N LYS A 17 -14.52 -3.83 4.22
CA LYS A 17 -15.34 -2.59 4.23
C LYS A 17 -14.56 -1.38 3.69
N VAL A 18 -13.23 -1.43 3.77
CA VAL A 18 -12.34 -0.30 3.42
C VAL A 18 -11.68 -0.49 2.07
N PHE A 19 -11.29 -1.73 1.76
CA PHE A 19 -10.51 -2.07 0.57
C PHE A 19 -11.28 -3.00 -0.37
N MET A 20 -10.87 -3.02 -1.64
CA MET A 20 -11.31 -4.05 -2.58
C MET A 20 -10.76 -5.43 -2.18
N ASP A 21 -11.49 -6.51 -2.51
CA ASP A 21 -11.23 -7.86 -2.01
C ASP A 21 -9.76 -8.30 -2.09
N ALA A 22 -9.11 -8.18 -3.23
CA ALA A 22 -7.72 -8.64 -3.35
C ALA A 22 -6.74 -7.85 -2.46
N LYS A 23 -6.99 -6.57 -2.19
CA LYS A 23 -6.19 -5.79 -1.24
C LYS A 23 -6.56 -6.17 0.18
N ALA A 24 -7.85 -6.34 0.47
CA ALA A 24 -8.34 -6.75 1.79
C ALA A 24 -7.74 -8.10 2.19
N ASP A 25 -7.84 -9.13 1.32
CA ASP A 25 -7.27 -10.46 1.54
C ASP A 25 -5.75 -10.40 1.78
N TYR A 26 -5.05 -9.56 0.99
CA TYR A 26 -3.62 -9.37 1.17
C TYR A 26 -3.28 -8.74 2.53
N VAL A 27 -3.97 -7.66 2.91
CA VAL A 27 -3.74 -6.98 4.20
C VAL A 27 -4.09 -7.89 5.37
N GLU A 28 -5.20 -8.64 5.29
CA GLU A 28 -5.60 -9.61 6.32
C GLU A 28 -4.54 -10.68 6.55
N LYS A 29 -3.95 -11.21 5.46
CA LYS A 29 -2.85 -12.17 5.54
C LYS A 29 -1.61 -11.60 6.25
N GLU A 30 -1.23 -10.37 5.93
CA GLU A 30 -0.07 -9.73 6.58
C GLU A 30 -0.37 -9.44 8.08
N LEU A 31 -1.60 -9.03 8.41
CA LEU A 31 -2.03 -8.83 9.79
C LEU A 31 -2.05 -10.15 10.59
N ASP A 32 -2.41 -11.29 9.97
CA ASP A 32 -2.29 -12.61 10.59
C ASP A 32 -0.83 -12.91 10.94
N LEU A 33 0.10 -12.68 10.02
CA LEU A 33 1.54 -12.90 10.26
C LEU A 33 2.09 -12.03 11.38
N ILE A 34 1.62 -10.76 11.47
CA ILE A 34 2.02 -9.85 12.55
C ILE A 34 1.42 -10.31 13.88
N TYR A 35 0.15 -10.71 13.89
CA TYR A 35 -0.54 -11.20 15.09
C TYR A 35 0.13 -12.46 15.65
N GLU A 36 0.60 -13.34 14.76
CA GLU A 36 1.35 -14.56 15.11
C GLU A 36 2.82 -14.31 15.46
N GLY A 37 3.29 -13.06 15.39
CA GLY A 37 4.69 -12.69 15.65
C GLY A 37 5.69 -13.17 14.57
N LYS A 38 5.19 -13.50 13.37
CA LYS A 38 5.99 -13.96 12.22
C LYS A 38 6.47 -12.83 11.32
N LEU A 39 5.88 -11.66 11.43
CA LEU A 39 6.22 -10.47 10.65
C LEU A 39 6.33 -9.28 11.59
N ASP A 40 7.47 -8.59 11.56
CA ASP A 40 7.71 -7.36 12.32
C ASP A 40 7.65 -6.17 11.38
N THR A 41 6.49 -5.50 11.34
CA THR A 41 6.27 -4.25 10.60
C THR A 41 5.12 -3.48 11.23
N TRP A 42 5.14 -2.16 11.10
CA TRP A 42 4.10 -1.27 11.62
C TRP A 42 3.07 -0.83 10.57
N ASP A 43 3.37 -0.99 9.29
CA ASP A 43 2.58 -0.45 8.17
C ASP A 43 1.14 -0.96 8.16
N TYR A 44 0.95 -2.27 8.27
CA TYR A 44 -0.38 -2.89 8.30
C TYR A 44 -1.14 -2.59 9.58
N GLN A 45 -0.41 -2.42 10.69
CA GLN A 45 -1.01 -1.99 11.96
C GLN A 45 -1.56 -0.56 11.86
N LEU A 46 -0.88 0.33 11.13
CA LEU A 46 -1.38 1.67 10.84
C LEU A 46 -2.63 1.61 9.95
N MET A 47 -2.64 0.75 8.92
CA MET A 47 -3.82 0.55 8.07
C MET A 47 -5.03 0.07 8.89
N LEU A 48 -4.83 -0.88 9.81
CA LEU A 48 -5.88 -1.34 10.72
C LEU A 48 -6.38 -0.22 11.61
N CYS A 49 -5.49 0.56 12.20
CA CYS A 49 -5.85 1.70 13.05
C CYS A 49 -6.68 2.74 12.29
N LEU A 50 -6.30 3.06 11.06
CA LEU A 50 -7.07 3.99 10.23
C LEU A 50 -8.45 3.42 9.91
N ALA A 51 -8.55 2.13 9.58
CA ALA A 51 -9.82 1.47 9.31
C ALA A 51 -10.75 1.42 10.53
N GLU A 52 -10.21 1.24 11.74
CA GLU A 52 -10.99 1.24 12.99
C GLU A 52 -11.53 2.63 13.38
N ASN A 53 -10.89 3.68 12.90
CA ASN A 53 -11.21 5.06 13.29
C ASN A 53 -11.74 5.90 12.12
N ASP A 54 -12.15 5.30 11.01
CA ASP A 54 -12.56 5.99 9.78
C ASP A 54 -11.54 7.05 9.33
N GLY A 55 -10.25 6.77 9.60
CA GLY A 55 -9.16 7.70 9.35
C GLY A 55 -8.82 7.82 7.88
N LEU A 56 -8.41 9.02 7.46
CA LEU A 56 -7.97 9.32 6.10
C LEU A 56 -6.48 9.68 6.09
N CYS A 57 -5.82 9.35 4.97
CA CYS A 57 -4.46 9.81 4.68
C CYS A 57 -4.48 10.93 3.65
N ALA A 58 -3.78 12.02 3.91
CA ALA A 58 -3.53 13.03 2.90
C ALA A 58 -2.44 12.53 1.94
N VAL A 59 -2.78 12.46 0.66
CA VAL A 59 -1.86 12.03 -0.40
C VAL A 59 -1.61 13.20 -1.35
N PRO A 60 -0.35 13.61 -1.57
CA PRO A 60 -0.04 14.65 -2.53
C PRO A 60 -0.29 14.14 -3.97
N ASN A 61 -0.71 15.04 -4.86
CA ASN A 61 -0.95 14.72 -6.28
C ASN A 61 0.32 14.57 -7.12
N VAL A 62 1.49 14.77 -6.53
CA VAL A 62 2.80 14.49 -7.12
C VAL A 62 3.63 13.66 -6.15
N ASN A 63 4.46 12.76 -6.67
CA ASN A 63 5.36 12.01 -5.80
C ASN A 63 6.43 12.95 -5.23
N LEU A 64 6.50 13.10 -3.93
CA LEU A 64 7.44 13.99 -3.24
C LEU A 64 8.64 13.27 -2.62
N ILE A 65 8.70 11.94 -2.75
CA ILE A 65 9.73 11.12 -2.11
C ILE A 65 10.39 10.16 -3.08
N ASN A 66 11.68 9.88 -2.85
CA ASN A 66 12.38 8.74 -3.44
C ASN A 66 12.60 7.69 -2.35
N ASN A 67 12.22 6.45 -2.61
CA ASN A 67 12.52 5.36 -1.70
C ASN A 67 13.96 4.87 -1.93
N ILE A 68 14.88 5.37 -1.12
CA ILE A 68 16.30 5.01 -1.20
C ILE A 68 16.61 3.57 -0.75
N GLY A 69 15.63 2.87 -0.15
CA GLY A 69 15.76 1.46 0.23
C GLY A 69 15.48 0.48 -0.92
N MET A 70 14.97 0.97 -2.08
CA MET A 70 14.77 0.12 -3.25
C MET A 70 16.10 -0.19 -3.95
N ASN A 71 16.20 -1.39 -4.54
CA ASN A 71 17.38 -1.85 -5.28
C ASN A 71 18.68 -1.92 -4.45
N ARG A 72 18.59 -2.01 -3.13
CA ARG A 72 19.74 -2.16 -2.23
C ARG A 72 19.84 -3.58 -1.68
N GLU A 73 21.03 -4.11 -1.60
CA GLU A 73 21.29 -5.45 -1.04
C GLU A 73 21.03 -5.52 0.48
N ASP A 74 21.24 -4.41 1.17
CA ASP A 74 21.04 -4.27 2.63
C ASP A 74 19.60 -3.84 3.02
N ALA A 75 18.68 -3.79 2.05
CA ALA A 75 17.27 -3.46 2.35
C ALA A 75 16.60 -4.56 3.18
N THR A 76 15.95 -4.17 4.28
CA THR A 76 15.31 -5.12 5.21
C THR A 76 13.95 -5.62 4.69
N HIS A 77 13.19 -4.78 4.02
CA HIS A 77 11.79 -5.08 3.63
C HIS A 77 11.55 -5.08 2.13
N THR A 78 12.43 -4.48 1.32
CA THR A 78 12.31 -4.42 -0.13
C THR A 78 13.35 -5.32 -0.78
N LYS A 79 12.97 -6.56 -1.12
CA LYS A 79 13.85 -7.49 -1.84
C LYS A 79 13.49 -7.54 -3.31
N GLY A 80 14.49 -7.33 -4.16
CA GLY A 80 14.37 -7.42 -5.62
C GLY A 80 14.25 -6.05 -6.31
N PRO A 81 14.24 -6.06 -7.65
CA PRO A 81 14.17 -4.83 -8.43
C PRO A 81 12.81 -4.15 -8.23
N GLY A 82 12.83 -2.97 -7.65
CA GLY A 82 11.69 -2.05 -7.56
C GLY A 82 11.71 -1.04 -8.70
N GLU A 83 10.56 -0.46 -9.02
CA GLU A 83 10.53 0.70 -9.90
C GLU A 83 11.06 1.91 -9.13
N GLU A 84 12.07 2.57 -9.68
CA GLU A 84 12.52 3.86 -9.14
C GLU A 84 11.40 4.87 -9.31
N MET A 85 10.93 5.41 -8.19
CA MET A 85 9.99 6.51 -8.18
C MET A 85 10.76 7.80 -7.99
N HIS A 86 10.75 8.65 -9.01
CA HIS A 86 11.42 9.95 -8.92
C HIS A 86 10.52 10.97 -8.25
N ALA A 87 11.08 11.70 -7.28
CA ALA A 87 10.38 12.81 -6.65
C ALA A 87 10.20 13.94 -7.66
N GLY A 88 8.98 14.46 -7.74
CA GLY A 88 8.65 15.66 -8.52
C GLY A 88 8.87 16.94 -7.71
N ALA A 89 8.95 18.07 -8.42
CA ALA A 89 8.91 19.36 -7.78
C ALA A 89 7.48 19.74 -7.39
N TYR A 90 7.31 20.28 -6.19
CA TYR A 90 6.06 20.88 -5.77
C TYR A 90 6.08 22.41 -5.99
N HIS A 91 5.01 22.94 -6.56
CA HIS A 91 4.88 24.37 -6.78
C HIS A 91 4.05 25.01 -5.66
N PHE A 92 4.62 25.99 -4.97
CA PHE A 92 3.91 26.78 -3.95
C PHE A 92 3.11 27.92 -4.57
N PRO A 93 1.99 28.36 -3.94
CA PRO A 93 1.47 27.93 -2.63
C PRO A 93 0.77 26.57 -2.68
N ILE A 94 0.72 25.89 -1.51
CA ILE A 94 -0.05 24.66 -1.34
C ILE A 94 -1.53 25.02 -1.32
N ASN A 95 -2.27 24.47 -2.29
CA ASN A 95 -3.72 24.59 -2.31
C ASN A 95 -4.32 23.43 -1.51
N PHE A 96 -4.83 23.75 -0.32
CA PHE A 96 -5.58 22.78 0.48
C PHE A 96 -7.02 22.69 -0.05
N ARG A 97 -7.59 21.48 0.02
CA ARG A 97 -9.03 21.32 -0.20
C ARG A 97 -9.80 21.91 0.99
N ASP A 98 -10.93 22.59 0.72
CA ASP A 98 -11.80 23.14 1.76
C ASP A 98 -12.47 22.06 2.61
N LYS A 99 -12.57 20.84 2.08
CA LYS A 99 -13.18 19.69 2.77
C LYS A 99 -12.20 18.53 2.87
N VAL A 100 -12.21 17.91 4.04
CA VAL A 100 -11.56 16.62 4.28
C VAL A 100 -12.56 15.53 3.91
N GLU A 101 -12.34 14.87 2.79
CA GLU A 101 -13.22 13.82 2.28
C GLU A 101 -12.41 12.73 1.58
N ARG A 102 -12.96 11.50 1.59
CA ARG A 102 -12.36 10.37 0.90
C ARG A 102 -12.51 10.52 -0.61
N ASP A 103 -11.41 10.42 -1.34
CA ASP A 103 -11.40 10.32 -2.80
C ASP A 103 -11.54 8.84 -3.20
N ILE A 104 -12.79 8.40 -3.38
CA ILE A 104 -13.11 7.00 -3.69
C ILE A 104 -12.55 6.59 -5.05
N ASP A 105 -12.59 7.48 -6.04
CA ASP A 105 -12.10 7.17 -7.39
C ASP A 105 -10.59 6.99 -7.40
N TYR A 106 -9.86 7.82 -6.65
CA TYR A 106 -8.43 7.67 -6.44
C TYR A 106 -8.11 6.33 -5.75
N ASP A 107 -8.79 6.01 -4.66
CA ASP A 107 -8.59 4.76 -3.94
C ASP A 107 -8.81 3.54 -4.83
N ILE A 108 -9.87 3.54 -5.64
CA ILE A 108 -10.18 2.47 -6.58
C ILE A 108 -9.11 2.37 -7.66
N ALA A 109 -8.67 3.51 -8.23
CA ALA A 109 -7.66 3.53 -9.27
C ALA A 109 -6.33 2.94 -8.79
N VAL A 110 -5.85 3.38 -7.61
CA VAL A 110 -4.61 2.86 -7.00
C VAL A 110 -4.72 1.37 -6.70
N GLN A 111 -5.83 0.93 -6.11
CA GLN A 111 -6.03 -0.49 -5.79
C GLN A 111 -6.09 -1.36 -7.05
N LYS A 112 -6.79 -0.90 -8.10
CA LYS A 112 -6.85 -1.61 -9.38
C LYS A 112 -5.48 -1.72 -10.04
N ASP A 113 -4.67 -0.68 -9.98
CA ASP A 113 -3.34 -0.69 -10.59
C ASP A 113 -2.39 -1.69 -9.93
N ILE A 114 -2.44 -1.81 -8.61
CA ILE A 114 -1.55 -2.66 -7.82
C ILE A 114 -2.05 -4.10 -7.73
N TYR A 115 -3.31 -4.29 -7.37
CA TYR A 115 -3.86 -5.63 -7.02
C TYR A 115 -4.60 -6.31 -8.16
N TYR A 116 -5.06 -5.55 -9.16
CA TYR A 116 -5.77 -6.06 -10.33
C TYR A 116 -5.09 -5.62 -11.64
N PRO A 117 -3.79 -5.87 -11.81
CA PRO A 117 -3.08 -5.42 -13.00
C PRO A 117 -3.67 -6.06 -14.27
N SER A 118 -3.80 -5.27 -15.32
CA SER A 118 -4.28 -5.74 -16.63
C SER A 118 -3.41 -6.88 -17.17
N ALA A 119 -3.98 -7.70 -18.08
CA ALA A 119 -3.23 -8.77 -18.72
C ALA A 119 -1.94 -8.26 -19.39
N ALA A 120 -1.98 -7.10 -20.03
CA ALA A 120 -0.82 -6.46 -20.63
C ALA A 120 0.27 -6.13 -19.58
N LYS A 121 -0.10 -5.54 -18.43
CA LYS A 121 0.84 -5.28 -17.33
C LYS A 121 1.44 -6.57 -16.77
N LYS A 122 0.64 -7.64 -16.64
CA LYS A 122 1.14 -8.96 -16.20
C LYS A 122 2.17 -9.54 -17.18
N VAL A 123 1.95 -9.42 -18.48
CA VAL A 123 2.88 -9.87 -19.53
C VAL A 123 4.17 -9.06 -19.48
N VAL A 124 4.08 -7.72 -19.43
CA VAL A 124 5.25 -6.83 -19.34
C VAL A 124 6.08 -7.14 -18.09
N LYS A 125 5.43 -7.34 -16.94
CA LYS A 125 6.12 -7.72 -15.69
C LYS A 125 6.83 -9.06 -15.80
N LYS A 126 6.20 -10.03 -16.49
CA LYS A 126 6.81 -11.36 -16.75
C LYS A 126 8.01 -11.25 -17.70
N LEU A 127 7.92 -10.45 -18.76
CA LEU A 127 9.02 -10.22 -19.69
C LEU A 127 10.20 -9.50 -19.02
N LYS A 128 9.94 -8.44 -18.25
CA LYS A 128 10.98 -7.76 -17.45
C LYS A 128 11.70 -8.74 -16.50
N LYS A 129 10.97 -9.68 -15.88
CA LYS A 129 11.58 -10.70 -15.01
C LYS A 129 12.47 -11.71 -15.77
N ILE A 130 12.15 -11.99 -17.03
CA ILE A 130 12.91 -12.94 -17.88
C ILE A 130 14.14 -12.24 -18.47
N PHE A 131 13.97 -11.03 -19.00
CA PHE A 131 15.00 -10.32 -19.75
C PHE A 131 15.78 -9.29 -18.92
N GLY A 132 15.30 -8.88 -17.75
CA GLY A 132 15.99 -7.94 -16.85
C GLY A 132 17.04 -8.58 -15.95
N LYS A 133 17.48 -9.79 -16.24
CA LYS A 133 18.59 -10.49 -15.57
C LYS A 133 19.85 -10.54 -16.45
N ALA A 134 19.97 -9.67 -17.45
CA ALA A 134 21.19 -9.48 -18.21
C ALA A 134 21.96 -8.26 -17.70
#